data_e0f2b79d54beecf48213d685cd24bf33
#
_entry.id   e0f2b79d54beecf48213d685cd24bf33
#
_cell.length_a   1.000
_cell.length_b   1.000
_cell.length_c   1.000
_cell.angle_alpha   90.00
_cell.angle_beta   90.00
_cell.angle_gamma   90.00
#
_symmetry.space_group_name_H-M   'P 1'
#
loop_
_entity.id
_entity.type
_entity.pdbx_description
1 polymer ?
#
loop_
_entity_poly.entity_id
_entity_poly.type
_entity_poly.pdbx_seq_one_letter_code
_entity_poly.pdbx_strand_id
1 'polypeptide(L)'
;ARAYLNISEILTTLMLNFVAMAFLAYWATGPWRDPRSQGAVLATPKLPEQTRLPKISIAGVEIGFGIVIGLVLAVLLTAIFRKSVLGYMVTTVGASERAGAYAGIKVRRLLVTVLLASGAAAGLAGVTHMTGGAINRYSTSLSSNTGYTGIAVAVLAGGSFIGTTAMALVLGAIIAAG
;
A
#
# COMPACT_ATOMS: atom_id res chain seq x y z
N ALA A 1 12.16 -9.61 -11.16
CA ALA A 1 12.47 -9.65 -12.59
C ALA A 1 13.79 -8.93 -12.87
N ARG A 2 13.96 -7.62 -12.54
CA ARG A 2 15.20 -6.86 -12.78
C ARG A 2 16.42 -7.53 -12.15
N ALA A 3 16.32 -7.96 -10.90
CA ALA A 3 17.43 -8.58 -10.16
C ALA A 3 17.96 -9.90 -10.75
N TYR A 4 17.15 -10.62 -11.58
CA TYR A 4 17.49 -11.94 -12.10
C TYR A 4 17.43 -12.06 -13.63
N LEU A 5 16.53 -11.33 -14.27
CA LEU A 5 16.22 -11.48 -15.70
C LEU A 5 16.50 -10.20 -16.51
N ASN A 6 16.98 -9.15 -15.88
CA ASN A 6 17.24 -7.83 -16.51
C ASN A 6 16.00 -7.23 -17.23
N ILE A 7 14.80 -7.64 -16.82
CA ILE A 7 13.53 -7.16 -17.37
C ILE A 7 13.13 -5.87 -16.61
N SER A 8 12.53 -4.92 -17.31
CA SER A 8 12.01 -3.69 -16.70
C SER A 8 11.05 -4.02 -15.54
N GLU A 9 11.37 -3.49 -14.36
CA GLU A 9 10.53 -3.69 -13.17
C GLU A 9 9.15 -3.05 -13.33
N ILE A 10 9.07 -1.93 -14.06
CA ILE A 10 7.81 -1.22 -14.33
C ILE A 10 6.87 -2.13 -15.15
N LEU A 11 7.38 -2.74 -16.22
CA LEU A 11 6.57 -3.62 -17.05
C LEU A 11 6.10 -4.86 -16.27
N THR A 12 7.00 -5.45 -15.49
CA THR A 12 6.67 -6.64 -14.69
C THR A 12 5.64 -6.34 -13.60
N THR A 13 5.76 -5.21 -12.90
CA THR A 13 4.80 -4.83 -11.85
C THR A 13 3.44 -4.48 -12.43
N LEU A 14 3.39 -3.82 -13.58
CA LEU A 14 2.12 -3.56 -14.29
C LEU A 14 1.44 -4.86 -14.71
N MET A 15 2.17 -5.81 -15.29
CA MET A 15 1.62 -7.12 -15.66
C MET A 15 1.11 -7.88 -14.44
N LEU A 16 1.88 -7.91 -13.34
CA LEU A 16 1.46 -8.55 -12.10
C LEU A 16 0.24 -7.87 -11.46
N ASN A 17 0.08 -6.55 -11.63
CA ASN A 17 -1.11 -5.86 -11.18
C ASN A 17 -2.37 -6.35 -11.90
N PHE A 18 -2.33 -6.52 -13.22
CA PHE A 18 -3.45 -7.09 -13.98
C PHE A 18 -3.75 -8.54 -13.56
N VAL A 19 -2.72 -9.35 -13.34
CA VAL A 19 -2.89 -10.72 -12.84
C VAL A 19 -3.53 -10.72 -11.45
N ALA A 20 -3.09 -9.85 -10.55
CA ALA A 20 -3.66 -9.73 -9.21
C ALA A 20 -5.13 -9.28 -9.26
N MET A 21 -5.47 -8.31 -10.12
CA MET A 21 -6.86 -7.87 -10.31
C MET A 21 -7.74 -9.00 -10.86
N ALA A 22 -7.27 -9.73 -11.86
CA ALA A 22 -8.00 -10.88 -12.43
C ALA A 22 -8.18 -12.00 -11.38
N PHE A 23 -7.15 -12.27 -10.58
CA PHE A 23 -7.20 -13.25 -9.50
C PHE A 23 -8.23 -12.86 -8.43
N LEU A 24 -8.21 -11.61 -7.97
CA LEU A 24 -9.19 -11.10 -7.00
C LEU A 24 -10.61 -11.11 -7.56
N ALA A 25 -10.78 -10.73 -8.84
CA ALA A 25 -12.07 -10.80 -9.51
C ALA A 25 -12.59 -12.24 -9.55
N TYR A 26 -11.76 -13.22 -9.91
CA TYR A 26 -12.14 -14.64 -9.91
C TYR A 26 -12.65 -15.10 -8.53
N TRP A 27 -11.93 -14.77 -7.46
CA TRP A 27 -12.35 -15.15 -6.10
C TRP A 27 -13.60 -14.42 -5.65
N ALA A 28 -13.73 -13.13 -5.96
CA ALA A 28 -14.89 -12.33 -5.58
C ALA A 28 -16.17 -12.71 -6.34
N THR A 29 -16.04 -13.20 -7.58
CA THR A 29 -17.19 -13.63 -8.41
C THR A 29 -17.54 -15.10 -8.23
N GLY A 30 -16.58 -15.92 -7.78
CA GLY A 30 -16.72 -17.36 -7.59
C GLY A 30 -16.89 -17.74 -6.12
N PRO A 31 -15.84 -18.31 -5.48
CA PRO A 31 -15.95 -18.93 -4.15
C PRO A 31 -16.35 -17.96 -3.02
N TRP A 32 -16.01 -16.66 -3.13
CA TRP A 32 -16.28 -15.64 -2.11
C TRP A 32 -17.45 -14.73 -2.44
N ARG A 33 -18.25 -15.11 -3.43
CA ARG A 33 -19.43 -14.33 -3.82
C ARG A 33 -20.46 -14.35 -2.70
N ASP A 34 -21.03 -13.19 -2.39
CA ASP A 34 -22.18 -13.09 -1.50
C ASP A 34 -23.44 -13.64 -2.19
N PRO A 35 -24.06 -14.73 -1.70
CA PRO A 35 -25.31 -15.28 -2.27
C PRO A 35 -26.48 -14.29 -2.25
N ARG A 36 -26.40 -13.28 -1.38
CA ARG A 36 -27.45 -12.25 -1.22
C ARG A 36 -27.25 -11.04 -2.13
N SER A 37 -26.08 -10.91 -2.79
CA SER A 37 -25.83 -9.83 -3.73
C SER A 37 -26.55 -10.10 -5.05
N GLN A 38 -27.79 -9.62 -5.16
CA GLN A 38 -28.54 -9.59 -6.42
C GLN A 38 -28.18 -8.29 -7.14
N GLY A 39 -27.56 -8.36 -8.32
CA GLY A 39 -27.29 -7.22 -9.16
C GLY A 39 -25.87 -7.13 -9.72
N ALA A 40 -25.57 -6.06 -10.43
CA ALA A 40 -24.33 -5.83 -11.18
C ALA A 40 -23.07 -5.60 -10.30
N VAL A 41 -23.21 -5.45 -9.01
CA VAL A 41 -22.08 -5.21 -8.09
C VAL A 41 -21.58 -6.53 -7.54
N LEU A 42 -20.50 -7.03 -8.13
CA LEU A 42 -19.79 -8.21 -7.65
C LEU A 42 -19.04 -7.85 -6.37
N ALA A 43 -19.49 -8.36 -5.25
CA ALA A 43 -18.93 -8.06 -3.93
C ALA A 43 -18.89 -9.31 -3.06
N THR A 44 -17.91 -9.35 -2.16
CA THR A 44 -17.84 -10.36 -1.10
C THR A 44 -18.85 -10.05 0.02
N PRO A 45 -19.19 -11.02 0.88
CA PRO A 45 -20.00 -10.77 2.07
C PRO A 45 -19.39 -9.67 2.92
N LYS A 46 -20.24 -8.92 3.62
CA LYS A 46 -19.76 -7.91 4.58
C LYS A 46 -18.97 -8.59 5.69
N LEU A 47 -17.85 -7.99 6.06
CA LEU A 47 -17.05 -8.46 7.20
C LEU A 47 -17.90 -8.42 8.49
N PRO A 48 -17.81 -9.46 9.35
CA PRO A 48 -18.44 -9.46 10.67
C PRO A 48 -18.01 -8.22 11.46
N GLU A 49 -18.92 -7.72 12.31
CA GLU A 49 -18.66 -6.50 13.11
C GLU A 49 -17.42 -6.62 14.00
N GLN A 50 -17.14 -7.83 14.46
CA GLN A 50 -15.95 -8.12 15.29
C GLN A 50 -14.61 -7.95 14.59
N THR A 51 -14.58 -8.01 13.25
CA THR A 51 -13.37 -7.83 12.44
C THR A 51 -13.21 -6.42 11.88
N ARG A 52 -14.17 -5.53 12.15
CA ARG A 52 -14.09 -4.14 11.72
C ARG A 52 -13.17 -3.36 12.68
N LEU A 53 -12.31 -2.52 12.13
CA LEU A 53 -11.51 -1.63 12.94
C LEU A 53 -12.41 -0.64 13.70
N PRO A 54 -12.17 -0.40 14.99
CA PRO A 54 -12.93 0.57 15.75
C PRO A 54 -12.74 1.97 15.14
N LYS A 55 -13.83 2.72 15.07
CA LYS A 55 -13.81 4.12 14.69
C LYS A 55 -13.61 4.96 15.96
N ILE A 56 -12.68 5.88 15.93
CA ILE A 56 -12.46 6.84 17.00
C ILE A 56 -13.16 8.12 16.62
N SER A 57 -14.16 8.53 17.40
CA SER A 57 -14.83 9.80 17.23
C SER A 57 -14.06 10.88 18.00
N ILE A 58 -13.41 11.78 17.29
CA ILE A 58 -12.73 12.95 17.87
C ILE A 58 -13.43 14.22 17.33
N ALA A 59 -13.99 15.02 18.21
CA ALA A 59 -14.66 16.28 17.87
C ALA A 59 -15.73 16.19 16.77
N GLY A 60 -16.48 15.07 16.71
CA GLY A 60 -17.55 14.87 15.71
C GLY A 60 -17.06 14.32 14.36
N VAL A 61 -15.76 14.09 14.19
CA VAL A 61 -15.19 13.47 12.99
C VAL A 61 -14.87 12.00 13.29
N GLU A 62 -15.43 11.08 12.52
CA GLU A 62 -15.12 9.66 12.62
C GLU A 62 -13.76 9.37 11.97
N ILE A 63 -12.75 9.18 12.78
CA ILE A 63 -11.40 8.83 12.32
C ILE A 63 -11.25 7.31 12.37
N GLY A 64 -11.01 6.68 11.23
CA GLY A 64 -10.71 5.26 11.16
C GLY A 64 -9.36 4.94 11.81
N PHE A 65 -9.31 3.86 12.60
CA PHE A 65 -8.06 3.40 13.25
C PHE A 65 -6.91 3.13 12.25
N GLY A 66 -7.24 2.99 10.95
CA GLY A 66 -6.25 2.88 9.86
C GLY A 66 -5.26 4.06 9.80
N ILE A 67 -5.69 5.28 10.16
CA ILE A 67 -4.80 6.46 10.21
C ILE A 67 -3.72 6.28 11.28
N VAL A 68 -4.09 5.74 12.44
CA VAL A 68 -3.14 5.47 13.53
C VAL A 68 -2.10 4.44 13.10
N ILE A 69 -2.55 3.35 12.44
CA ILE A 69 -1.65 2.34 11.88
C ILE A 69 -0.71 2.96 10.85
N GLY A 70 -1.23 3.80 9.96
CA GLY A 70 -0.42 4.50 8.96
C GLY A 70 0.64 5.43 9.58
N LEU A 71 0.27 6.20 10.61
CA LEU A 71 1.19 7.06 11.35
C LEU A 71 2.28 6.26 12.07
N VAL A 72 1.91 5.20 12.77
CA VAL A 72 2.87 4.32 13.46
C VAL A 72 3.83 3.71 12.45
N LEU A 73 3.33 3.22 11.31
CA LEU A 73 4.16 2.66 10.25
C LEU A 73 5.11 3.71 9.66
N ALA A 74 4.66 4.94 9.44
CA ALA A 74 5.48 6.03 8.93
C ALA A 74 6.62 6.41 9.89
N VAL A 75 6.32 6.49 11.20
CA VAL A 75 7.33 6.75 12.24
C VAL A 75 8.33 5.60 12.31
N LEU A 76 7.85 4.35 12.30
CA LEU A 76 8.68 3.16 12.34
C LEU A 76 9.63 3.08 11.14
N LEU A 77 9.11 3.28 9.93
CA LEU A 77 9.91 3.30 8.71
C LEU A 77 10.93 4.44 8.74
N THR A 78 10.52 5.65 9.15
CA THR A 78 11.43 6.78 9.30
C THR A 78 12.57 6.47 10.27
N ALA A 79 12.26 5.86 11.41
CA ALA A 79 13.26 5.47 12.41
C ALA A 79 14.23 4.41 11.86
N ILE A 80 13.70 3.39 11.19
CA ILE A 80 14.51 2.34 10.55
C ILE A 80 15.43 2.96 9.50
N PHE A 81 14.91 3.78 8.59
CA PHE A 81 15.72 4.36 7.53
C PHE A 81 16.75 5.38 8.02
N ARG A 82 16.44 6.14 9.08
CA ARG A 82 17.39 7.12 9.64
C ARG A 82 18.46 6.51 10.54
N LYS A 83 18.13 5.42 11.27
CA LYS A 83 19.00 4.89 12.33
C LYS A 83 19.63 3.53 11.99
N SER A 84 19.26 2.89 10.86
CA SER A 84 19.77 1.55 10.54
C SER A 84 20.72 1.55 9.34
N VAL A 85 21.57 0.54 9.31
CA VAL A 85 22.46 0.24 8.17
C VAL A 85 21.66 0.00 6.89
N LEU A 86 20.44 -0.51 7.00
CA LEU A 86 19.54 -0.71 5.86
C LEU A 86 19.20 0.60 5.16
N GLY A 87 18.93 1.68 5.92
CA GLY A 87 18.68 2.99 5.35
C GLY A 87 19.85 3.52 4.56
N TYR A 88 21.07 3.39 5.10
CA TYR A 88 22.31 3.75 4.39
C TYR A 88 22.46 2.95 3.09
N MET A 89 22.28 1.62 3.16
CA MET A 89 22.39 0.76 1.98
C MET A 89 21.39 1.13 0.89
N VAL A 90 20.13 1.42 1.26
CA VAL A 90 19.07 1.80 0.32
C VAL A 90 19.39 3.15 -0.31
N THR A 91 19.82 4.13 0.46
CA THR A 91 20.17 5.46 -0.06
C THR A 91 21.37 5.39 -1.01
N THR A 92 22.41 4.63 -0.65
CA THR A 92 23.62 4.47 -1.48
C THR A 92 23.29 3.78 -2.81
N VAL A 93 22.55 2.66 -2.77
CA VAL A 93 22.16 1.93 -3.98
C VAL A 93 21.15 2.72 -4.80
N GLY A 94 20.26 3.49 -4.16
CA GLY A 94 19.30 4.36 -4.84
C GLY A 94 19.98 5.51 -5.61
N ALA A 95 21.09 6.04 -5.08
CA ALA A 95 21.88 7.04 -5.77
C ALA A 95 22.70 6.45 -6.93
N SER A 96 23.29 5.28 -6.73
CA SER A 96 24.02 4.54 -7.78
C SER A 96 24.19 3.07 -7.42
N GLU A 97 23.64 2.18 -8.24
CA GLU A 97 23.82 0.73 -8.10
C GLU A 97 25.31 0.33 -8.14
N ARG A 98 26.10 1.02 -8.97
CA ARG A 98 27.55 0.77 -9.08
C ARG A 98 28.28 1.15 -7.80
N ALA A 99 27.98 2.31 -7.23
CA ALA A 99 28.56 2.74 -5.96
C ALA A 99 28.21 1.76 -4.81
N GLY A 100 26.98 1.27 -4.78
CA GLY A 100 26.57 0.24 -3.83
C GLY A 100 27.35 -1.07 -4.00
N ALA A 101 27.58 -1.51 -5.23
CA ALA A 101 28.38 -2.69 -5.52
C ALA A 101 29.85 -2.53 -5.08
N TYR A 102 30.46 -1.38 -5.33
CA TYR A 102 31.82 -1.07 -4.87
C TYR A 102 31.93 -1.02 -3.33
N ALA A 103 30.88 -0.58 -2.65
CA ALA A 103 30.79 -0.62 -1.19
C ALA A 103 30.52 -2.03 -0.62
N GLY A 104 30.49 -3.08 -1.44
CA GLY A 104 30.26 -4.46 -1.02
C GLY A 104 28.80 -4.80 -0.70
N ILE A 105 27.86 -3.90 -1.04
CA ILE A 105 26.43 -4.12 -0.79
C ILE A 105 25.89 -5.16 -1.79
N LYS A 106 25.23 -6.19 -1.30
CA LYS A 106 24.55 -7.19 -2.13
C LYS A 106 23.26 -6.59 -2.72
N VAL A 107 23.39 -5.74 -3.76
CA VAL A 107 22.31 -4.97 -4.40
C VAL A 107 21.09 -5.84 -4.67
N ARG A 108 21.29 -7.05 -5.19
CA ARG A 108 20.19 -7.99 -5.52
C ARG A 108 19.35 -8.38 -4.31
N ARG A 109 19.98 -8.68 -3.16
CA ARG A 109 19.25 -9.00 -1.93
C ARG A 109 18.53 -7.78 -1.37
N LEU A 110 19.18 -6.63 -1.43
CA LEU A 110 18.60 -5.37 -0.96
C LEU A 110 17.34 -5.02 -1.75
N LEU A 111 17.37 -5.11 -3.09
CA LEU A 111 16.20 -4.86 -3.94
C LEU A 111 15.02 -5.79 -3.59
N VAL A 112 15.29 -7.09 -3.40
CA VAL A 112 14.24 -8.04 -3.00
C VAL A 112 13.66 -7.69 -1.65
N THR A 113 14.49 -7.33 -0.66
CA THR A 113 14.04 -6.96 0.69
C THR A 113 13.18 -5.71 0.66
N VAL A 114 13.59 -4.69 -0.09
CA VAL A 114 12.81 -3.44 -0.23
C VAL A 114 11.47 -3.69 -0.91
N LEU A 115 11.44 -4.50 -1.98
CA LEU A 115 10.20 -4.87 -2.67
C LEU A 115 9.24 -5.65 -1.77
N LEU A 116 9.77 -6.60 -0.97
CA LEU A 116 8.95 -7.35 0.00
C LEU A 116 8.39 -6.43 1.09
N ALA A 117 9.21 -5.52 1.64
CA ALA A 117 8.75 -4.55 2.64
C ALA A 117 7.67 -3.60 2.07
N SER A 118 7.86 -3.12 0.83
CA SER A 118 6.87 -2.30 0.13
C SER A 118 5.56 -3.06 -0.11
N GLY A 119 5.65 -4.33 -0.56
CA GLY A 119 4.48 -5.18 -0.73
C GLY A 119 3.74 -5.46 0.56
N ALA A 120 4.46 -5.69 1.67
CA ALA A 120 3.86 -5.86 2.99
C ALA A 120 3.13 -4.59 3.45
N ALA A 121 3.72 -3.41 3.26
CA ALA A 121 3.09 -2.13 3.59
C ALA A 121 1.83 -1.89 2.74
N ALA A 122 1.87 -2.20 1.45
CA ALA A 122 0.72 -2.11 0.56
C ALA A 122 -0.41 -3.09 0.97
N GLY A 123 -0.05 -4.32 1.37
CA GLY A 123 -0.99 -5.31 1.90
C GLY A 123 -1.68 -4.82 3.18
N LEU A 124 -0.93 -4.26 4.12
CA LEU A 124 -1.48 -3.64 5.34
C LEU A 124 -2.43 -2.48 5.00
N ALA A 125 -2.07 -1.62 4.05
CA ALA A 125 -2.96 -0.56 3.58
C ALA A 125 -4.27 -1.10 2.99
N GLY A 126 -4.21 -2.18 2.21
CA GLY A 126 -5.40 -2.85 1.68
C GLY A 126 -6.30 -3.42 2.77
N VAL A 127 -5.71 -4.09 3.77
CA VAL A 127 -6.47 -4.62 4.92
C VAL A 127 -7.12 -3.50 5.72
N THR A 128 -6.38 -2.44 6.06
CA THR A 128 -6.93 -1.30 6.81
C THR A 128 -8.03 -0.58 6.04
N HIS A 129 -7.91 -0.48 4.72
CA HIS A 129 -8.94 0.10 3.87
C HIS A 129 -10.23 -0.74 3.84
N MET A 130 -10.10 -2.08 3.80
CA MET A 130 -11.26 -2.98 3.84
C MET A 130 -11.93 -3.05 5.20
N THR A 131 -11.15 -3.05 6.29
CA THR A 131 -11.67 -3.22 7.66
C THR A 131 -12.13 -1.91 8.30
N GLY A 132 -11.54 -0.78 7.90
CA GLY A 132 -11.87 0.56 8.41
C GLY A 132 -12.78 1.38 7.49
N GLY A 133 -13.02 0.93 6.27
CA GLY A 133 -13.84 1.63 5.28
C GLY A 133 -15.34 1.56 5.56
N ALA A 134 -16.12 2.42 4.93
CA ALA A 134 -17.58 2.45 5.05
C ALA A 134 -18.26 1.21 4.47
N ILE A 135 -17.65 0.55 3.49
CA ILE A 135 -18.27 -0.56 2.74
C ILE A 135 -18.03 -1.91 3.43
N ASN A 136 -16.92 -2.06 4.19
CA ASN A 136 -16.55 -3.28 4.92
C ASN A 136 -16.70 -4.60 4.13
N ARG A 137 -16.40 -4.54 2.83
CA ARG A 137 -16.40 -5.68 1.90
C ARG A 137 -15.50 -5.36 0.71
N TYR A 138 -14.99 -6.39 0.06
CA TYR A 138 -14.32 -6.18 -1.22
C TYR A 138 -15.37 -5.94 -2.32
N SER A 139 -15.18 -4.89 -3.10
CA SER A 139 -15.90 -4.67 -4.35
C SER A 139 -14.90 -4.21 -5.41
N THR A 140 -15.19 -4.52 -6.66
CA THR A 140 -14.33 -4.14 -7.79
C THR A 140 -14.16 -2.62 -7.93
N SER A 141 -15.11 -1.84 -7.41
CA SER A 141 -15.05 -0.38 -7.40
C SER A 141 -14.05 0.20 -6.39
N LEU A 142 -13.69 -0.54 -5.33
CA LEU A 142 -12.74 -0.07 -4.31
C LEU A 142 -11.29 -0.05 -4.79
N SER A 143 -10.96 -0.87 -5.79
CA SER A 143 -9.57 -1.06 -6.23
C SER A 143 -9.11 -0.06 -7.29
N SER A 144 -9.99 0.77 -7.85
CA SER A 144 -9.70 1.39 -9.14
C SER A 144 -8.75 2.59 -9.11
N ASN A 145 -8.52 3.26 -7.97
CA ASN A 145 -7.75 4.51 -8.00
C ASN A 145 -6.79 4.75 -6.83
N THR A 146 -6.90 4.02 -5.72
CA THR A 146 -6.09 4.27 -4.51
C THR A 146 -4.59 4.06 -4.74
N GLY A 147 -4.20 3.13 -5.61
CA GLY A 147 -2.80 2.93 -5.95
C GLY A 147 -2.19 4.10 -6.72
N TYR A 148 -2.93 4.69 -7.66
CA TYR A 148 -2.45 5.84 -8.43
C TYR A 148 -2.36 7.10 -7.59
N THR A 149 -3.31 7.34 -6.69
CA THR A 149 -3.22 8.45 -5.72
C THR A 149 -2.03 8.28 -4.79
N GLY A 150 -1.72 7.04 -4.37
CA GLY A 150 -0.52 6.73 -3.58
C GLY A 150 0.79 7.08 -4.30
N ILE A 151 0.88 6.81 -5.60
CA ILE A 151 2.05 7.20 -6.41
C ILE A 151 2.16 8.72 -6.47
N ALA A 152 1.06 9.44 -6.73
CA ALA A 152 1.05 10.90 -6.77
C ALA A 152 1.51 11.50 -5.43
N VAL A 153 1.00 10.97 -4.30
CA VAL A 153 1.43 11.37 -2.95
C VAL A 153 2.94 11.16 -2.75
N ALA A 154 3.47 10.00 -3.14
CA ALA A 154 4.88 9.67 -2.98
C ALA A 154 5.79 10.60 -3.80
N VAL A 155 5.39 10.93 -5.03
CA VAL A 155 6.13 11.85 -5.91
C VAL A 155 6.11 13.27 -5.34
N LEU A 156 4.95 13.77 -4.91
CA LEU A 156 4.80 15.11 -4.31
C LEU A 156 5.59 15.25 -3.01
N ALA A 157 5.73 14.17 -2.25
CA ALA A 157 6.49 14.13 -0.99
C ALA A 157 8.02 14.14 -1.18
N GLY A 158 8.52 14.03 -2.42
CA GLY A 158 9.94 14.06 -2.69
C GLY A 158 10.76 12.95 -2.03
N GLY A 159 10.15 11.76 -1.81
CA GLY A 159 10.83 10.60 -1.22
C GLY A 159 11.04 10.65 0.30
N SER A 160 10.44 11.62 1.00
CA SER A 160 10.47 11.72 2.47
C SER A 160 9.27 11.01 3.08
N PHE A 161 9.48 10.08 4.05
CA PHE A 161 8.39 9.40 4.74
C PHE A 161 7.46 10.37 5.49
N ILE A 162 8.02 11.40 6.13
CA ILE A 162 7.24 12.43 6.83
C ILE A 162 6.44 13.26 5.82
N GLY A 163 7.08 13.65 4.71
CA GLY A 163 6.43 14.36 3.61
C GLY A 163 5.29 13.54 3.01
N THR A 164 5.50 12.24 2.78
CA THR A 164 4.46 11.33 2.28
C THR A 164 3.26 11.26 3.22
N THR A 165 3.51 11.19 4.54
CA THR A 165 2.42 11.16 5.54
C THR A 165 1.65 12.47 5.55
N ALA A 166 2.33 13.62 5.52
CA ALA A 166 1.69 14.93 5.49
C ALA A 166 0.84 15.12 4.23
N MET A 167 1.39 14.78 3.05
CA MET A 167 0.67 14.86 1.79
C MET A 167 -0.51 13.88 1.70
N ALA A 168 -0.37 12.68 2.28
CA ALA A 168 -1.46 11.72 2.35
C ALA A 168 -2.62 12.23 3.21
N LEU A 169 -2.33 12.91 4.33
CA LEU A 169 -3.36 13.52 5.18
C LEU A 169 -4.05 14.68 4.46
N VAL A 170 -3.30 15.55 3.78
CA VAL A 170 -3.87 16.68 3.02
C VAL A 170 -4.77 16.19 1.89
N LEU A 171 -4.28 15.26 1.06
CA LEU A 171 -5.08 14.72 -0.03
C LEU A 171 -6.27 13.90 0.47
N GLY A 172 -6.08 13.14 1.55
CA GLY A 172 -7.18 12.41 2.19
C GLY A 172 -8.28 13.35 2.70
N ALA A 173 -7.90 14.49 3.30
CA ALA A 173 -8.86 15.50 3.74
C ALA A 173 -9.60 16.16 2.57
N ILE A 174 -8.91 16.46 1.47
CA ILE A 174 -9.53 17.01 0.25
C ILE A 174 -10.53 16.03 -0.34
N ILE A 175 -10.18 14.75 -0.46
CA ILE A 175 -11.06 13.71 -1.00
C ILE A 175 -12.28 13.48 -0.08
N ALA A 176 -12.10 13.65 1.23
CA ALA A 176 -13.20 13.48 2.18
C ALA A 176 -14.14 14.69 2.24
N ALA A 177 -13.68 15.87 1.80
CA ALA A 177 -14.46 17.11 1.79
C ALA A 177 -15.25 17.34 0.49
N GLY A 178 -14.93 16.64 -0.60
CA GLY A 178 -15.60 16.74 -1.91
C GLY A 178 -16.51 15.60 -2.19
#